data_a653ad3eb4d0f02ccb2d543af2c775e0
#
_entry.id   a653ad3eb4d0f02ccb2d543af2c775e0
#
_cell.length_a   1.000
_cell.length_b   1.000
_cell.length_c   1.000
_cell.angle_alpha   90.00
_cell.angle_beta   90.00
_cell.angle_gamma   90.00
#
_symmetry.space_group_name_H-M   'P 1'
#
loop_
_entity.id
_entity.type
_entity.pdbx_description
1 polymer ?
#
loop_
_entity_poly.entity_id
_entity_poly.type
_entity_poly.pdbx_seq_one_letter_code
_entity_poly.pdbx_strand_id
1 'polypeptide(L)'
;MPGRSRITRLSQQIAVGGGILILSTASLAQATQNQNSKTILDRSKLPIAEPKPEKVTKVLPSEVPLPPQWEVTAPADAPNVVIILLDDVGYAAPSAFGGAVNMPTAEKLAGKGLRYNKFHTTALCAPTRASLKSGRNHHKVNMGSIPEIATGYAGNSTVVPDYAQPVAEILRLNGYNTAAFGKWHETPGRETTAAGPQKRWPTRQGFEKFYGFVGAEDNMWEPTIHDGVTVVDAPQKEGYHFTEDMTDQAIGWMRQQKSIKPDKPFFIYYSSAGSHSPHHVSKEWIAKYKGQFDEGWDVLRERNLQNQIKAGIVPEGTQMAKAPDSIPKWDSLTPQ
;
A
#
# COMPACT_ATOMS: atom_id res chain seq x y z
N MET A 1 -64.19 -13.93 -21.58
CA MET A 1 -64.87 -15.06 -22.23
C MET A 1 -63.92 -15.67 -23.21
N PRO A 2 -64.00 -16.98 -23.48
CA PRO A 2 -63.09 -17.95 -22.78
C PRO A 2 -62.27 -18.75 -23.78
N GLY A 3 -61.35 -19.56 -23.32
CA GLY A 3 -60.70 -20.56 -24.17
C GLY A 3 -59.61 -21.35 -23.45
N ARG A 4 -59.99 -22.28 -22.64
CA ARG A 4 -59.16 -23.38 -22.15
C ARG A 4 -58.92 -24.38 -23.28
N SER A 5 -57.69 -24.86 -23.45
CA SER A 5 -57.42 -26.13 -24.09
C SER A 5 -56.35 -26.89 -23.34
N ARG A 6 -56.75 -28.06 -22.85
CA ARG A 6 -55.97 -29.15 -22.32
C ARG A 6 -55.29 -29.92 -23.45
N ILE A 7 -54.05 -30.33 -23.33
CA ILE A 7 -53.46 -31.49 -24.03
C ILE A 7 -52.57 -32.25 -23.06
N THR A 8 -53.08 -33.29 -22.60
CA THR A 8 -52.78 -34.72 -22.49
C THR A 8 -51.35 -35.20 -22.47
N ARG A 9 -51.04 -35.96 -21.47
CA ARG A 9 -49.86 -36.80 -21.25
C ARG A 9 -49.73 -37.84 -22.36
N LEU A 10 -48.49 -38.10 -22.78
CA LEU A 10 -48.12 -39.38 -23.36
C LEU A 10 -46.85 -39.90 -22.65
N SER A 11 -47.03 -40.94 -21.91
CA SER A 11 -45.99 -41.83 -21.37
C SER A 11 -45.48 -42.72 -22.49
N GLN A 12 -44.16 -42.76 -22.71
CA GLN A 12 -43.50 -43.89 -23.31
C GLN A 12 -42.30 -44.31 -22.50
N GLN A 13 -42.45 -45.47 -21.91
CA GLN A 13 -41.39 -46.29 -21.36
C GLN A 13 -40.56 -46.85 -22.52
N ILE A 14 -39.25 -46.68 -22.48
CA ILE A 14 -38.31 -47.57 -23.16
C ILE A 14 -37.29 -47.98 -22.12
N ALA A 15 -37.43 -49.23 -21.71
CA ALA A 15 -36.37 -50.01 -21.09
C ALA A 15 -35.46 -50.52 -22.20
N VAL A 16 -34.18 -50.54 -22.03
CA VAL A 16 -33.25 -51.61 -22.40
C VAL A 16 -31.77 -51.20 -22.09
N GLY A 17 -31.05 -52.08 -21.48
CA GLY A 17 -29.63 -52.32 -21.70
C GLY A 17 -28.70 -51.78 -20.60
N GLY A 18 -28.45 -52.66 -19.65
CA GLY A 18 -27.34 -52.52 -18.70
C GLY A 18 -25.99 -52.49 -19.42
N GLY A 19 -25.29 -51.43 -19.21
CA GLY A 19 -23.86 -51.35 -19.45
C GLY A 19 -23.25 -50.73 -18.23
N ILE A 20 -22.65 -51.54 -17.37
CA ILE A 20 -21.90 -51.12 -16.19
C ILE A 20 -20.65 -50.43 -16.71
N LEU A 21 -20.65 -49.09 -16.71
CA LEU A 21 -19.44 -48.30 -16.85
C LEU A 21 -18.87 -48.10 -15.44
N ILE A 22 -18.00 -48.99 -15.04
CA ILE A 22 -17.13 -48.79 -13.89
C ILE A 22 -16.08 -47.75 -14.31
N LEU A 23 -16.42 -46.48 -14.17
CA LEU A 23 -15.44 -45.41 -14.21
C LEU A 23 -14.71 -45.43 -12.87
N SER A 24 -13.47 -45.80 -12.94
CA SER A 24 -12.53 -45.90 -11.84
C SER A 24 -12.46 -44.60 -11.05
N THR A 25 -13.06 -44.58 -9.88
CA THR A 25 -12.92 -43.53 -8.85
C THR A 25 -11.55 -43.57 -8.13
N ALA A 26 -10.57 -44.27 -8.71
CA ALA A 26 -9.24 -44.44 -8.11
C ALA A 26 -8.26 -43.31 -8.38
N SER A 27 -8.57 -42.34 -9.30
CA SER A 27 -7.61 -41.28 -9.64
C SER A 27 -7.80 -39.98 -8.88
N LEU A 28 -8.87 -39.81 -8.11
CA LEU A 28 -9.05 -38.60 -7.28
C LEU A 28 -8.63 -38.76 -5.82
N ALA A 29 -8.40 -39.98 -5.36
CA ALA A 29 -8.02 -40.23 -3.96
C ALA A 29 -6.50 -40.14 -3.72
N GLN A 30 -5.66 -40.15 -4.75
CA GLN A 30 -4.19 -40.05 -4.61
C GLN A 30 -3.65 -38.62 -4.61
N ALA A 31 -4.46 -37.61 -4.97
CA ALA A 31 -4.03 -36.20 -4.92
C ALA A 31 -4.15 -35.55 -3.53
N THR A 32 -4.76 -36.25 -2.55
CA THR A 32 -5.08 -35.64 -1.24
C THR A 32 -4.24 -36.17 -0.08
N GLN A 33 -3.26 -37.01 -0.30
CA GLN A 33 -2.50 -37.66 0.81
C GLN A 33 -1.07 -37.14 1.02
N ASN A 34 -0.64 -36.05 0.34
CA ASN A 34 0.74 -35.57 0.53
C ASN A 34 0.85 -34.08 0.97
N GLN A 35 -0.08 -33.63 1.80
CA GLN A 35 -0.03 -32.24 2.31
C GLN A 35 0.08 -32.13 3.83
N ASN A 36 0.70 -33.05 4.54
CA ASN A 36 0.83 -32.90 6.00
C ASN A 36 2.25 -33.11 6.57
N SER A 37 3.29 -32.77 5.84
CA SER A 37 4.52 -32.33 6.50
C SER A 37 4.63 -30.83 6.30
N LYS A 38 4.13 -30.02 7.25
CA LYS A 38 4.48 -28.61 7.33
C LYS A 38 5.99 -28.52 7.55
N THR A 39 6.76 -28.54 6.46
CA THR A 39 8.18 -28.27 6.53
C THR A 39 8.33 -26.89 7.14
N ILE A 40 8.85 -26.81 8.36
CA ILE A 40 9.13 -25.52 9.01
C ILE A 40 10.24 -24.88 8.20
N LEU A 41 9.90 -23.82 7.46
CA LEU A 41 10.86 -23.09 6.64
C LEU A 41 11.84 -22.33 7.55
N ASP A 42 13.13 -22.47 7.27
CA ASP A 42 14.15 -21.66 7.92
C ASP A 42 14.11 -20.22 7.35
N ARG A 43 13.59 -19.29 8.16
CA ARG A 43 13.47 -17.87 7.81
C ARG A 43 14.61 -17.00 8.33
N SER A 44 15.65 -17.64 8.90
CA SER A 44 16.82 -16.93 9.44
C SER A 44 17.70 -16.33 8.33
N LYS A 45 17.58 -16.85 7.11
CA LYS A 45 18.30 -16.39 5.92
C LYS A 45 17.34 -16.21 4.76
N LEU A 46 17.47 -15.09 4.05
CA LEU A 46 16.65 -14.79 2.86
C LEU A 46 17.56 -14.66 1.63
N PRO A 47 17.09 -15.08 0.45
CA PRO A 47 15.85 -15.82 0.20
C PRO A 47 15.87 -17.21 0.83
N ILE A 48 14.67 -17.71 1.18
CA ILE A 48 14.53 -19.09 1.67
C ILE A 48 14.92 -20.04 0.54
N ALA A 49 15.85 -20.94 0.81
CA ALA A 49 16.37 -21.86 -0.20
C ALA A 49 15.30 -22.86 -0.68
N GLU A 50 15.20 -23.01 -1.98
CA GLU A 50 14.37 -24.05 -2.59
C GLU A 50 14.93 -25.44 -2.26
N PRO A 51 14.07 -26.42 -1.93
CA PRO A 51 14.50 -27.79 -1.72
C PRO A 51 15.19 -28.33 -2.98
N LYS A 52 16.30 -29.03 -2.79
CA LYS A 52 16.95 -29.69 -3.92
C LYS A 52 16.04 -30.79 -4.46
N PRO A 53 15.84 -30.87 -5.79
CA PRO A 53 15.06 -31.95 -6.36
C PRO A 53 15.70 -33.30 -6.08
N GLU A 54 14.86 -34.29 -5.85
CA GLU A 54 15.33 -35.68 -5.68
C GLU A 54 15.97 -36.19 -6.99
N LYS A 55 17.00 -37.02 -6.84
CA LYS A 55 17.67 -37.64 -7.99
C LYS A 55 16.71 -38.59 -8.67
N VAL A 56 16.35 -38.30 -9.92
CA VAL A 56 15.54 -39.19 -10.75
C VAL A 56 16.38 -40.37 -11.23
N THR A 57 15.95 -41.59 -10.92
CA THR A 57 16.61 -42.82 -11.37
C THR A 57 15.77 -43.62 -12.38
N LYS A 58 14.56 -43.13 -12.70
CA LYS A 58 13.67 -43.73 -13.69
C LYS A 58 14.09 -43.39 -15.11
N VAL A 59 13.92 -44.34 -16.03
CA VAL A 59 14.32 -44.16 -17.43
C VAL A 59 13.17 -43.57 -18.28
N LEU A 60 11.92 -43.98 -17.96
CA LEU A 60 10.75 -43.51 -18.73
C LEU A 60 10.16 -42.25 -18.12
N PRO A 61 9.94 -41.19 -18.92
CA PRO A 61 9.31 -39.94 -18.43
C PRO A 61 7.94 -40.18 -17.79
N SER A 62 7.17 -41.15 -18.29
CA SER A 62 5.84 -41.51 -17.74
C SER A 62 5.88 -42.07 -16.31
N GLU A 63 7.04 -42.51 -15.84
CA GLU A 63 7.26 -43.06 -14.48
C GLU A 63 7.71 -41.98 -13.50
N VAL A 64 7.96 -40.77 -13.98
CA VAL A 64 8.44 -39.64 -13.18
C VAL A 64 7.30 -38.62 -13.01
N PRO A 65 6.68 -38.53 -11.83
CA PRO A 65 5.68 -37.52 -11.58
C PRO A 65 6.34 -36.12 -11.64
N LEU A 66 5.55 -35.12 -12.01
CA LEU A 66 5.99 -33.72 -11.91
C LEU A 66 6.39 -33.45 -10.45
N PRO A 67 7.48 -32.71 -10.22
CA PRO A 67 7.85 -32.30 -8.88
C PRO A 67 6.75 -31.44 -8.29
N PRO A 68 6.50 -31.51 -6.97
CA PRO A 68 5.56 -30.61 -6.32
C PRO A 68 6.03 -29.16 -6.51
N GLN A 69 5.09 -28.27 -6.85
CA GLN A 69 5.41 -26.85 -6.92
C GLN A 69 5.81 -26.37 -5.52
N TRP A 70 7.00 -25.80 -5.43
CA TRP A 70 7.48 -25.21 -4.20
C TRP A 70 7.23 -23.71 -4.22
N GLU A 71 6.59 -23.20 -3.18
CA GLU A 71 6.33 -21.78 -2.97
C GLU A 71 6.58 -21.45 -1.50
N VAL A 72 7.27 -20.35 -1.23
CA VAL A 72 7.39 -19.84 0.12
C VAL A 72 6.02 -19.31 0.55
N THR A 73 5.45 -19.94 1.57
CA THR A 73 4.20 -19.48 2.17
C THR A 73 4.47 -18.63 3.39
N ALA A 74 3.65 -17.62 3.63
CA ALA A 74 3.72 -16.85 4.86
C ALA A 74 3.43 -17.73 6.08
N PRO A 75 3.84 -17.32 7.31
CA PRO A 75 3.43 -18.00 8.52
C PRO A 75 1.90 -18.12 8.60
N ALA A 76 1.43 -19.18 9.26
CA ALA A 76 0.00 -19.31 9.55
C ALA A 76 -0.46 -18.06 10.33
N ASP A 77 -1.65 -17.57 10.02
CA ASP A 77 -2.25 -16.39 10.65
C ASP A 77 -1.49 -15.06 10.42
N ALA A 78 -0.57 -15.01 9.46
CA ALA A 78 0.11 -13.77 9.08
C ALA A 78 -0.91 -12.71 8.61
N PRO A 79 -0.94 -11.52 9.23
CA PRO A 79 -1.96 -10.52 8.93
C PRO A 79 -1.71 -9.82 7.58
N ASN A 80 -2.77 -9.29 6.98
CA ASN A 80 -2.60 -8.27 5.95
C ASN A 80 -2.11 -6.98 6.60
N VAL A 81 -1.22 -6.26 5.92
CA VAL A 81 -0.63 -5.01 6.41
C VAL A 81 -0.85 -3.92 5.37
N VAL A 82 -1.40 -2.79 5.81
CA VAL A 82 -1.54 -1.58 4.98
C VAL A 82 -0.91 -0.41 5.72
N ILE A 83 0.11 0.20 5.13
CA ILE A 83 0.66 1.47 5.58
C ILE A 83 0.00 2.57 4.75
N ILE A 84 -0.69 3.50 5.41
CA ILE A 84 -1.23 4.71 4.78
C ILE A 84 -0.34 5.86 5.22
N LEU A 85 0.42 6.42 4.28
CA LEU A 85 1.29 7.56 4.50
C LEU A 85 0.68 8.80 3.87
N LEU A 86 0.35 9.78 4.69
CA LEU A 86 -0.12 11.08 4.25
C LEU A 86 1.08 12.02 4.13
N ASP A 87 1.14 12.78 3.03
CA ASP A 87 2.25 13.68 2.75
C ASP A 87 1.95 15.08 3.29
N ASP A 88 2.93 15.71 3.95
CA ASP A 88 2.83 17.05 4.55
C ASP A 88 1.66 17.26 5.53
N VAL A 89 1.21 16.21 6.19
CA VAL A 89 0.17 16.30 7.22
C VAL A 89 0.82 16.39 8.60
N GLY A 90 0.75 17.57 9.20
CA GLY A 90 1.28 17.83 10.54
C GLY A 90 0.48 17.11 11.63
N TYR A 91 1.14 16.85 12.76
CA TYR A 91 0.57 16.13 13.92
C TYR A 91 -0.78 16.71 14.40
N ALA A 92 -0.92 18.03 14.41
CA ALA A 92 -2.12 18.72 14.88
C ALA A 92 -3.16 19.00 13.76
N ALA A 93 -3.00 18.45 12.55
CA ALA A 93 -3.96 18.66 11.48
C ALA A 93 -5.18 17.70 11.56
N PRO A 94 -4.99 16.37 11.74
CA PRO A 94 -6.10 15.42 11.80
C PRO A 94 -6.96 15.55 13.06
N SER A 95 -8.27 15.44 12.91
CA SER A 95 -9.21 15.41 14.04
C SER A 95 -8.93 14.28 15.04
N ALA A 96 -8.41 13.14 14.58
CA ALA A 96 -7.94 12.05 15.44
C ALA A 96 -6.84 12.46 16.45
N PHE A 97 -6.16 13.58 16.20
CA PHE A 97 -5.15 14.19 17.07
C PHE A 97 -5.55 15.60 17.55
N GLY A 98 -6.85 15.89 17.58
CA GLY A 98 -7.38 17.16 18.07
C GLY A 98 -7.35 18.31 17.06
N GLY A 99 -6.95 18.03 15.82
CA GLY A 99 -6.87 19.02 14.76
C GLY A 99 -8.20 19.37 14.11
N ALA A 100 -8.20 20.37 13.23
CA ALA A 100 -9.39 20.89 12.59
C ALA A 100 -9.81 20.14 11.31
N VAL A 101 -8.94 19.29 10.76
CA VAL A 101 -9.24 18.52 9.55
C VAL A 101 -10.04 17.29 9.94
N ASN A 102 -11.30 17.24 9.49
CA ASN A 102 -12.20 16.12 9.78
C ASN A 102 -11.73 14.84 9.06
N MET A 103 -11.28 13.86 9.83
CA MET A 103 -10.78 12.57 9.34
C MET A 103 -11.48 11.39 10.04
N PRO A 104 -12.75 11.12 9.74
CA PRO A 104 -13.55 10.14 10.48
C PRO A 104 -13.01 8.71 10.39
N THR A 105 -12.36 8.35 9.33
CA THR A 105 -11.70 7.02 9.20
C THR A 105 -10.50 6.91 10.15
N ALA A 106 -9.69 7.97 10.28
CA ALA A 106 -8.57 7.99 11.22
C ALA A 106 -9.06 7.94 12.68
N GLU A 107 -10.14 8.65 13.00
CA GLU A 107 -10.80 8.57 14.31
C GLU A 107 -11.29 7.16 14.62
N LYS A 108 -11.96 6.52 13.67
CA LYS A 108 -12.43 5.14 13.81
C LYS A 108 -11.28 4.15 14.04
N LEU A 109 -10.16 4.32 13.33
CA LEU A 109 -8.96 3.51 13.53
C LEU A 109 -8.34 3.78 14.92
N ALA A 110 -8.21 5.05 15.32
CA ALA A 110 -7.70 5.44 16.63
C ALA A 110 -8.56 4.87 17.79
N GLY A 111 -9.87 4.81 17.59
CA GLY A 111 -10.81 4.24 18.58
C GLY A 111 -10.78 2.71 18.70
N LYS A 112 -10.18 2.02 17.72
CA LYS A 112 -10.08 0.55 17.69
C LYS A 112 -8.64 0.02 17.84
N GLY A 113 -7.67 0.91 17.81
CA GLY A 113 -6.25 0.56 17.81
C GLY A 113 -5.44 1.43 18.74
N LEU A 114 -4.14 1.51 18.46
CA LEU A 114 -3.21 2.34 19.22
C LEU A 114 -3.05 3.70 18.53
N ARG A 115 -3.00 4.76 19.34
CA ARG A 115 -2.70 6.11 18.92
C ARG A 115 -1.39 6.57 19.56
N TYR A 116 -0.34 6.68 18.75
CA TYR A 116 0.99 7.09 19.23
C TYR A 116 1.06 8.62 19.31
N ASN A 117 1.28 9.16 20.48
CA ASN A 117 1.43 10.59 20.71
C ASN A 117 2.90 11.07 20.79
N LYS A 118 3.87 10.15 20.65
CA LYS A 118 5.31 10.42 20.59
C LYS A 118 5.94 9.75 19.36
N PHE A 119 5.30 9.87 18.21
CA PHE A 119 5.81 9.36 16.94
C PHE A 119 6.51 10.51 16.20
N HIS A 120 7.79 10.30 15.86
CA HIS A 120 8.61 11.30 15.19
C HIS A 120 9.01 10.83 13.80
N THR A 121 8.99 11.73 12.84
CA THR A 121 9.50 11.54 11.49
C THR A 121 10.71 12.44 11.26
N THR A 122 11.36 12.32 10.09
CA THR A 122 12.31 13.33 9.66
C THR A 122 11.57 14.58 9.17
N ALA A 123 12.30 15.66 8.93
CA ALA A 123 11.71 16.91 8.45
C ALA A 123 11.26 16.89 6.98
N LEU A 124 11.63 15.84 6.22
CA LEU A 124 11.38 15.74 4.78
C LEU A 124 10.77 14.38 4.40
N CYS A 125 10.09 14.37 3.25
CA CYS A 125 9.37 13.18 2.75
C CYS A 125 10.31 12.02 2.40
N ALA A 126 11.30 12.17 1.52
CA ALA A 126 12.18 11.08 1.10
C ALA A 126 12.98 10.46 2.25
N PRO A 127 13.62 11.21 3.17
CA PRO A 127 14.27 10.64 4.34
C PRO A 127 13.33 9.86 5.26
N THR A 128 12.10 10.35 5.47
CA THR A 128 11.08 9.64 6.25
C THR A 128 10.68 8.33 5.58
N ARG A 129 10.46 8.35 4.26
CA ARG A 129 10.10 7.17 3.45
C ARG A 129 11.19 6.11 3.49
N ALA A 130 12.45 6.53 3.33
CA ALA A 130 13.60 5.64 3.40
C ALA A 130 13.77 5.00 4.77
N SER A 131 13.60 5.78 5.86
CA SER A 131 13.65 5.27 7.23
C SER A 131 12.51 4.29 7.51
N LEU A 132 11.28 4.63 7.11
CA LEU A 132 10.09 3.80 7.31
C LEU A 132 10.23 2.44 6.64
N LYS A 133 10.70 2.41 5.39
CA LYS A 133 10.81 1.16 4.62
C LYS A 133 12.03 0.33 5.00
N SER A 134 13.15 0.96 5.37
CA SER A 134 14.39 0.23 5.69
C SER A 134 14.53 -0.12 7.17
N GLY A 135 13.76 0.51 8.08
CA GLY A 135 13.95 0.40 9.52
C GLY A 135 15.28 0.99 10.01
N ARG A 136 15.91 1.86 9.21
CA ARG A 136 17.23 2.45 9.49
C ARG A 136 17.17 3.96 9.55
N ASN A 137 18.12 4.57 10.24
CA ASN A 137 18.30 6.02 10.15
C ASN A 137 18.58 6.43 8.70
N HIS A 138 17.95 7.50 8.24
CA HIS A 138 18.00 7.95 6.85
C HIS A 138 19.41 8.28 6.34
N HIS A 139 20.30 8.81 7.17
CA HIS A 139 21.70 9.00 6.81
C HIS A 139 22.44 7.68 6.58
N LYS A 140 22.09 6.61 7.32
CA LYS A 140 22.68 5.28 7.12
C LYS A 140 22.29 4.62 5.79
N VAL A 141 21.21 5.10 5.20
CA VAL A 141 20.77 4.66 3.88
C VAL A 141 20.94 5.73 2.80
N ASN A 142 21.84 6.68 3.04
CA ASN A 142 22.21 7.77 2.13
C ASN A 142 21.07 8.74 1.76
N MET A 143 19.98 8.76 2.51
CA MET A 143 18.83 9.63 2.26
C MET A 143 18.80 10.78 3.30
N GLY A 144 19.89 11.53 3.41
CA GLY A 144 20.01 12.68 4.32
C GLY A 144 19.10 13.86 3.93
N SER A 145 18.75 13.97 2.66
CA SER A 145 17.83 14.95 2.08
C SER A 145 16.97 14.31 0.99
N ILE A 146 16.22 15.12 0.25
CA ILE A 146 15.45 14.70 -0.92
C ILE A 146 16.36 14.53 -2.16
N PRO A 147 15.96 13.72 -3.16
CA PRO A 147 16.74 13.47 -4.36
C PRO A 147 17.14 14.74 -5.13
N GLU A 148 16.32 15.79 -5.10
CA GLU A 148 16.51 17.05 -5.83
C GLU A 148 17.68 17.89 -5.30
N ILE A 149 18.07 17.68 -4.03
CA ILE A 149 19.20 18.38 -3.39
C ILE A 149 20.28 17.40 -2.89
N ALA A 150 20.40 16.26 -3.57
CA ALA A 150 21.44 15.28 -3.29
C ALA A 150 22.84 15.89 -3.40
N THR A 151 23.77 15.42 -2.58
CA THR A 151 25.17 15.86 -2.57
C THR A 151 26.12 14.68 -2.59
N GLY A 152 27.39 14.93 -2.83
CA GLY A 152 28.45 13.92 -2.72
C GLY A 152 28.87 13.58 -1.28
N TYR A 153 28.27 14.20 -0.27
CA TYR A 153 28.59 13.91 1.13
C TYR A 153 28.07 12.52 1.54
N ALA A 154 28.82 11.87 2.41
CA ALA A 154 28.39 10.60 3.01
C ALA A 154 27.03 10.74 3.69
N GLY A 155 26.15 9.81 3.41
CA GLY A 155 24.78 9.82 3.96
C GLY A 155 23.78 10.73 3.23
N ASN A 156 24.19 11.46 2.18
CA ASN A 156 23.32 12.40 1.45
C ASN A 156 23.35 12.26 -0.08
N SER A 157 23.84 11.16 -0.61
CA SER A 157 23.85 10.91 -2.06
C SER A 157 22.50 10.54 -2.65
N THR A 158 21.49 10.28 -1.79
CA THR A 158 20.15 9.78 -2.11
C THR A 158 20.13 8.43 -2.88
N VAL A 159 21.27 7.78 -2.94
CA VAL A 159 21.42 6.45 -3.53
C VAL A 159 21.37 5.41 -2.42
N VAL A 160 20.16 4.86 -2.18
CA VAL A 160 19.96 3.81 -1.16
C VAL A 160 20.83 2.61 -1.49
N PRO A 161 21.69 2.15 -0.57
CA PRO A 161 22.61 1.04 -0.83
C PRO A 161 21.89 -0.32 -0.80
N ASP A 162 22.44 -1.29 -1.51
CA ASP A 162 21.84 -2.62 -1.67
C ASP A 162 21.64 -3.39 -0.36
N TYR A 163 22.49 -3.12 0.65
CA TYR A 163 22.34 -3.78 1.95
C TYR A 163 21.11 -3.29 2.76
N ALA A 164 20.52 -2.18 2.35
CA ALA A 164 19.36 -1.58 3.03
C ALA A 164 18.06 -2.03 2.34
N GLN A 165 17.81 -3.33 2.39
CA GLN A 165 16.61 -3.91 1.78
C GLN A 165 15.34 -3.38 2.45
N PRO A 166 14.32 -2.96 1.67
CA PRO A 166 13.04 -2.53 2.21
C PRO A 166 12.25 -3.66 2.84
N VAL A 167 11.41 -3.33 3.80
CA VAL A 167 10.48 -4.28 4.44
C VAL A 167 9.62 -5.04 3.42
N ALA A 168 9.26 -4.40 2.31
CA ALA A 168 8.51 -5.03 1.23
C ALA A 168 9.24 -6.25 0.65
N GLU A 169 10.56 -6.14 0.39
CA GLU A 169 11.37 -7.26 -0.09
C GLU A 169 11.44 -8.40 0.94
N ILE A 170 11.62 -8.05 2.21
CA ILE A 170 11.65 -9.05 3.29
C ILE A 170 10.32 -9.79 3.36
N LEU A 171 9.19 -9.08 3.29
CA LEU A 171 7.86 -9.68 3.33
C LEU A 171 7.58 -10.52 2.07
N ARG A 172 7.94 -10.04 0.89
CA ARG A 172 7.82 -10.77 -0.37
C ARG A 172 8.56 -12.12 -0.30
N LEU A 173 9.81 -12.10 0.14
CA LEU A 173 10.62 -13.30 0.34
C LEU A 173 10.08 -14.23 1.44
N ASN A 174 9.16 -13.74 2.27
CA ASN A 174 8.45 -14.50 3.29
C ASN A 174 7.01 -14.88 2.89
N GLY A 175 6.66 -14.76 1.61
CA GLY A 175 5.40 -15.26 1.08
C GLY A 175 4.24 -14.27 1.11
N TYR A 176 4.48 -12.99 1.27
CA TYR A 176 3.47 -11.94 1.08
C TYR A 176 3.35 -11.53 -0.38
N ASN A 177 2.16 -11.11 -0.79
CA ASN A 177 1.99 -10.26 -1.96
C ASN A 177 2.26 -8.80 -1.57
N THR A 178 2.93 -8.03 -2.44
CA THR A 178 3.40 -6.69 -2.08
C THR A 178 3.02 -5.67 -3.14
N ALA A 179 2.49 -4.52 -2.72
CA ALA A 179 2.11 -3.45 -3.64
C ALA A 179 2.41 -2.06 -3.08
N ALA A 180 2.76 -1.13 -3.97
CA ALA A 180 2.88 0.29 -3.66
C ALA A 180 1.95 1.10 -4.56
N PHE A 181 1.27 2.09 -3.96
CA PHE A 181 0.36 3.00 -4.66
C PHE A 181 0.67 4.45 -4.29
N GLY A 182 0.78 5.31 -5.30
CA GLY A 182 0.97 6.75 -5.14
C GLY A 182 2.41 7.23 -5.22
N LYS A 183 2.78 8.20 -4.41
CA LYS A 183 4.08 8.87 -4.41
C LYS A 183 5.20 7.95 -3.91
N TRP A 184 6.32 7.88 -4.67
CA TRP A 184 7.52 7.14 -4.28
C TRP A 184 8.59 8.03 -3.65
N HIS A 185 9.14 8.96 -4.40
CA HIS A 185 10.11 10.00 -4.02
C HIS A 185 11.43 9.50 -3.39
N GLU A 186 11.94 8.36 -3.84
CA GLU A 186 13.24 7.83 -3.38
C GLU A 186 14.14 7.39 -4.53
N THR A 187 13.70 7.64 -5.75
CA THR A 187 14.48 7.34 -6.94
C THR A 187 15.43 8.50 -7.23
N PRO A 188 16.76 8.29 -7.28
CA PRO A 188 17.71 9.34 -7.66
C PRO A 188 17.36 9.92 -9.04
N GLY A 189 17.53 11.24 -9.22
CA GLY A 189 17.10 11.94 -10.43
C GLY A 189 17.59 11.30 -11.75
N ARG A 190 18.80 10.74 -11.76
CA ARG A 190 19.35 10.02 -12.93
C ARG A 190 18.65 8.68 -13.25
N GLU A 191 17.83 8.15 -12.32
CA GLU A 191 17.14 6.88 -12.45
C GLU A 191 15.63 7.05 -12.67
N THR A 192 15.11 8.28 -12.75
CA THR A 192 13.65 8.55 -12.81
C THR A 192 13.06 8.35 -14.21
N THR A 193 13.88 8.21 -15.25
CA THR A 193 13.37 8.01 -16.61
C THR A 193 13.07 6.54 -16.89
N ALA A 194 12.13 6.28 -17.80
CA ALA A 194 11.80 4.92 -18.23
C ALA A 194 12.99 4.14 -18.81
N ALA A 195 14.00 4.84 -19.33
CA ALA A 195 15.25 4.26 -19.87
C ALA A 195 16.37 4.19 -18.82
N GLY A 196 16.20 4.76 -17.64
CA GLY A 196 17.20 4.78 -16.58
C GLY A 196 17.41 3.42 -15.94
N PRO A 197 18.45 3.25 -15.11
CA PRO A 197 18.61 2.03 -14.35
C PRO A 197 17.53 1.97 -13.26
N GLN A 198 16.47 1.27 -13.50
CA GLN A 198 15.28 1.21 -12.64
C GLN A 198 15.51 0.51 -11.28
N LYS A 199 16.76 0.42 -10.84
CA LYS A 199 17.17 -0.33 -9.64
C LYS A 199 16.46 0.13 -8.36
N ARG A 200 16.17 1.44 -8.25
CA ARG A 200 15.53 2.05 -7.07
C ARG A 200 14.07 2.42 -7.29
N TRP A 201 13.47 1.84 -8.32
CA TRP A 201 12.04 1.91 -8.53
C TRP A 201 11.30 0.93 -7.62
N PRO A 202 10.03 1.18 -7.29
CA PRO A 202 9.27 0.33 -6.37
C PRO A 202 9.33 -1.16 -6.70
N THR A 203 9.18 -1.51 -7.98
CA THR A 203 9.19 -2.91 -8.45
C THR A 203 10.56 -3.61 -8.32
N ARG A 204 11.64 -2.86 -8.06
CA ARG A 204 12.96 -3.40 -7.75
C ARG A 204 13.31 -3.26 -6.27
N GLN A 205 12.36 -2.77 -5.49
CA GLN A 205 12.47 -2.57 -4.04
C GLN A 205 11.47 -3.47 -3.28
N GLY A 206 11.14 -4.63 -3.88
CA GLY A 206 10.31 -5.65 -3.26
C GLY A 206 8.81 -5.47 -3.41
N PHE A 207 8.34 -4.53 -4.22
CA PHE A 207 6.92 -4.39 -4.54
C PHE A 207 6.61 -5.07 -5.89
N GLU A 208 5.72 -6.06 -5.88
CA GLU A 208 5.31 -6.79 -7.09
C GLU A 208 4.36 -5.97 -7.97
N LYS A 209 3.66 -5.02 -7.38
CA LYS A 209 2.81 -4.04 -8.06
C LYS A 209 3.21 -2.63 -7.64
N PHE A 210 3.26 -1.75 -8.61
CA PHE A 210 3.35 -0.31 -8.41
C PHE A 210 2.34 0.39 -9.30
N TYR A 211 1.63 1.39 -8.77
CA TYR A 211 0.81 2.31 -9.53
C TYR A 211 0.92 3.70 -8.90
N GLY A 212 1.61 4.61 -9.59
CA GLY A 212 1.89 5.91 -9.01
C GLY A 212 2.94 6.70 -9.78
N PHE A 213 3.56 7.67 -9.13
CA PHE A 213 4.63 8.48 -9.69
C PHE A 213 5.91 8.39 -8.86
N VAL A 214 7.08 8.55 -9.51
CA VAL A 214 8.38 8.37 -8.87
C VAL A 214 8.99 9.64 -8.29
N GLY A 215 8.48 10.80 -8.68
CA GLY A 215 8.95 12.13 -8.26
C GLY A 215 8.47 12.57 -6.89
N ALA A 216 8.80 13.83 -6.56
CA ALA A 216 8.41 14.49 -5.31
C ALA A 216 6.94 14.89 -5.29
N GLU A 217 6.44 15.34 -6.42
CA GLU A 217 5.09 15.85 -6.62
C GLU A 217 4.64 15.58 -8.05
N ASP A 218 3.37 15.68 -8.31
CA ASP A 218 2.81 15.59 -9.65
C ASP A 218 1.48 16.36 -9.74
N ASN A 219 1.00 16.59 -10.95
CA ASN A 219 -0.32 17.15 -11.19
C ASN A 219 -1.39 16.10 -10.85
N MET A 220 -2.30 16.39 -9.91
CA MET A 220 -3.32 15.42 -9.50
C MET A 220 -4.45 15.26 -10.53
N TRP A 221 -4.56 16.17 -11.50
CA TRP A 221 -5.54 16.10 -12.59
C TRP A 221 -4.99 15.44 -13.84
N GLU A 222 -3.68 15.58 -14.09
CA GLU A 222 -2.95 15.06 -15.25
C GLU A 222 -1.59 14.49 -14.82
N PRO A 223 -1.55 13.45 -14.00
CA PRO A 223 -0.31 12.91 -13.45
C PRO A 223 0.46 12.08 -14.47
N THR A 224 1.79 12.01 -14.28
CA THR A 224 2.65 11.05 -14.96
C THR A 224 2.59 9.71 -14.24
N ILE A 225 1.68 8.85 -14.64
CA ILE A 225 1.45 7.57 -13.97
C ILE A 225 2.40 6.49 -14.49
N HIS A 226 2.93 5.71 -13.56
CA HIS A 226 3.64 4.47 -13.87
C HIS A 226 2.83 3.27 -13.35
N ASP A 227 2.57 2.29 -14.22
CA ASP A 227 2.14 0.95 -13.84
C ASP A 227 3.36 0.02 -13.92
N GLY A 228 3.87 -0.37 -12.78
CA GLY A 228 5.18 -1.00 -12.68
C GLY A 228 6.31 -0.06 -13.10
N VAL A 229 6.91 -0.30 -14.25
CA VAL A 229 7.95 0.55 -14.87
C VAL A 229 7.48 1.20 -16.17
N THR A 230 6.22 0.99 -16.53
CA THR A 230 5.64 1.49 -17.79
C THR A 230 4.87 2.77 -17.50
N VAL A 231 5.12 3.82 -18.28
CA VAL A 231 4.29 5.04 -18.25
C VAL A 231 2.94 4.71 -18.88
N VAL A 232 1.87 5.09 -18.21
CA VAL A 232 0.50 4.93 -18.69
C VAL A 232 -0.24 6.25 -18.64
N ASP A 233 -1.18 6.44 -19.54
CA ASP A 233 -2.01 7.64 -19.57
C ASP A 233 -2.99 7.64 -18.38
N ALA A 234 -3.21 8.81 -17.81
CA ALA A 234 -4.29 9.00 -16.85
C ALA A 234 -5.65 8.75 -17.53
N PRO A 235 -6.61 8.10 -16.84
CA PRO A 235 -7.95 7.92 -17.39
C PRO A 235 -8.59 9.24 -17.80
N GLN A 236 -9.04 9.33 -19.06
CA GLN A 236 -9.74 10.49 -19.60
C GLN A 236 -11.19 10.51 -19.09
N LYS A 237 -11.38 11.05 -17.89
CA LYS A 237 -12.67 11.07 -17.20
C LYS A 237 -12.92 12.48 -16.66
N GLU A 238 -14.11 13.00 -16.85
CA GLU A 238 -14.53 14.25 -16.21
C GLU A 238 -14.43 14.14 -14.70
N GLY A 239 -13.83 15.13 -14.06
CA GLY A 239 -13.60 15.15 -12.61
C GLY A 239 -12.55 14.14 -12.16
N TYR A 240 -11.70 13.64 -13.06
CA TYR A 240 -10.57 12.77 -12.67
C TYR A 240 -9.72 13.42 -11.59
N HIS A 241 -9.31 12.62 -10.62
CA HIS A 241 -8.33 12.99 -9.61
C HIS A 241 -7.49 11.78 -9.21
N PHE A 242 -6.17 11.92 -9.25
CA PHE A 242 -5.25 10.80 -9.04
C PHE A 242 -5.44 10.09 -7.69
N THR A 243 -5.78 10.81 -6.61
CA THR A 243 -6.01 10.17 -5.30
C THR A 243 -7.19 9.19 -5.33
N GLU A 244 -8.24 9.49 -6.09
CA GLU A 244 -9.38 8.59 -6.25
C GLU A 244 -9.00 7.37 -7.10
N ASP A 245 -8.35 7.62 -8.25
CA ASP A 245 -7.89 6.57 -9.14
C ASP A 245 -6.93 5.60 -8.44
N MET A 246 -5.87 6.09 -7.80
CA MET A 246 -4.94 5.21 -7.09
C MET A 246 -5.61 4.42 -5.96
N THR A 247 -6.67 4.99 -5.34
CA THR A 247 -7.45 4.30 -4.31
C THR A 247 -8.22 3.14 -4.92
N ASP A 248 -8.87 3.37 -6.05
CA ASP A 248 -9.63 2.34 -6.79
C ASP A 248 -8.70 1.23 -7.28
N GLN A 249 -7.50 1.58 -7.77
CA GLN A 249 -6.47 0.61 -8.15
C GLN A 249 -6.03 -0.25 -6.94
N ALA A 250 -5.82 0.37 -5.79
CA ALA A 250 -5.44 -0.35 -4.58
C ALA A 250 -6.55 -1.31 -4.10
N ILE A 251 -7.80 -0.84 -4.10
CA ILE A 251 -8.97 -1.66 -3.72
C ILE A 251 -9.16 -2.81 -4.72
N GLY A 252 -9.06 -2.53 -6.01
CA GLY A 252 -9.15 -3.53 -7.07
C GLY A 252 -8.09 -4.62 -6.91
N TRP A 253 -6.85 -4.22 -6.67
CA TRP A 253 -5.75 -5.15 -6.42
C TRP A 253 -5.99 -6.01 -5.17
N MET A 254 -6.40 -5.43 -4.05
CA MET A 254 -6.73 -6.18 -2.82
C MET A 254 -7.80 -7.24 -3.06
N ARG A 255 -8.88 -6.85 -3.76
CA ARG A 255 -9.97 -7.77 -4.11
C ARG A 255 -9.48 -8.91 -4.98
N GLN A 256 -8.66 -8.62 -5.99
CA GLN A 256 -8.07 -9.63 -6.87
C GLN A 256 -7.21 -10.62 -6.08
N GLN A 257 -6.28 -10.13 -5.23
CA GLN A 257 -5.43 -11.01 -4.43
C GLN A 257 -6.24 -11.94 -3.54
N LYS A 258 -7.23 -11.41 -2.83
CA LYS A 258 -8.07 -12.20 -1.93
C LYS A 258 -9.05 -13.12 -2.64
N SER A 259 -9.43 -12.82 -3.87
CA SER A 259 -10.23 -13.70 -4.71
C SER A 259 -9.45 -14.93 -5.19
N ILE A 260 -8.16 -14.74 -5.55
CA ILE A 260 -7.33 -15.81 -6.13
C ILE A 260 -6.68 -16.67 -5.03
N LYS A 261 -6.09 -16.05 -4.01
CA LYS A 261 -5.43 -16.72 -2.87
C LYS A 261 -5.88 -16.10 -1.55
N PRO A 262 -7.05 -16.50 -1.01
CA PRO A 262 -7.64 -15.91 0.20
C PRO A 262 -6.70 -15.91 1.41
N ASP A 263 -5.90 -16.97 1.56
CA ASP A 263 -5.03 -17.18 2.72
C ASP A 263 -3.66 -16.51 2.57
N LYS A 264 -3.27 -16.05 1.37
CA LYS A 264 -2.00 -15.37 1.17
C LYS A 264 -2.12 -13.92 1.68
N PRO A 265 -1.29 -13.50 2.65
CA PRO A 265 -1.34 -12.13 3.15
C PRO A 265 -0.75 -11.16 2.12
N PHE A 266 -1.13 -9.89 2.25
CA PHE A 266 -0.55 -8.82 1.46
C PHE A 266 0.05 -7.71 2.33
N PHE A 267 1.03 -7.02 1.78
CA PHE A 267 1.59 -5.78 2.28
C PHE A 267 1.37 -4.67 1.26
N ILE A 268 0.74 -3.59 1.69
CA ILE A 268 0.50 -2.40 0.86
C ILE A 268 1.18 -1.17 1.47
N TYR A 269 1.93 -0.47 0.64
CA TYR A 269 2.40 0.87 0.88
C TYR A 269 1.54 1.84 0.07
N TYR A 270 0.56 2.46 0.74
CA TYR A 270 -0.36 3.44 0.17
C TYR A 270 0.10 4.84 0.56
N SER A 271 0.64 5.59 -0.38
CA SER A 271 1.30 6.87 -0.17
C SER A 271 0.60 7.99 -0.94
N SER A 272 -0.43 8.58 -0.32
CA SER A 272 -1.13 9.71 -0.93
C SER A 272 -0.26 10.97 -0.91
N ALA A 273 -0.23 11.69 -2.03
CA ALA A 273 0.38 13.02 -2.13
C ALA A 273 -0.66 14.16 -2.00
N GLY A 274 -1.89 13.84 -1.61
CA GLY A 274 -3.03 14.75 -1.70
C GLY A 274 -2.92 16.07 -0.93
N SER A 275 -2.10 16.15 0.13
CA SER A 275 -1.86 17.39 0.90
C SER A 275 -0.55 18.11 0.56
N HIS A 276 0.30 17.50 -0.25
CA HIS A 276 1.51 18.16 -0.79
C HIS A 276 1.14 19.14 -1.93
N SER A 277 2.00 20.13 -2.19
CA SER A 277 1.85 20.96 -3.39
C SER A 277 1.76 20.08 -4.65
N PRO A 278 1.06 20.52 -5.68
CA PRO A 278 0.41 21.80 -5.93
C PRO A 278 -0.98 22.00 -5.29
N HIS A 279 -1.36 21.22 -4.28
CA HIS A 279 -2.64 21.36 -3.55
C HIS A 279 -3.89 21.26 -4.44
N HIS A 280 -3.84 20.42 -5.45
CA HIS A 280 -4.95 20.18 -6.35
C HIS A 280 -6.09 19.47 -5.62
N VAL A 281 -7.24 20.10 -5.55
CA VAL A 281 -8.44 19.57 -4.90
C VAL A 281 -9.69 20.12 -5.58
N SER A 282 -10.78 19.34 -5.63
CA SER A 282 -12.01 19.76 -6.26
C SER A 282 -12.71 20.88 -5.49
N LYS A 283 -13.47 21.73 -6.21
CA LYS A 283 -14.22 22.83 -5.62
C LYS A 283 -15.21 22.37 -4.54
N GLU A 284 -15.76 21.19 -4.66
CA GLU A 284 -16.67 20.57 -3.69
C GLU A 284 -15.98 20.30 -2.36
N TRP A 285 -14.72 19.88 -2.39
CA TRP A 285 -13.92 19.69 -1.18
C TRP A 285 -13.53 21.01 -0.54
N ILE A 286 -13.14 22.02 -1.33
CA ILE A 286 -12.86 23.38 -0.83
C ILE A 286 -14.11 23.95 -0.13
N ALA A 287 -15.28 23.79 -0.75
CA ALA A 287 -16.53 24.31 -0.21
C ALA A 287 -16.90 23.74 1.16
N LYS A 288 -16.49 22.51 1.48
CA LYS A 288 -16.72 21.89 2.80
C LYS A 288 -16.03 22.63 3.95
N TYR A 289 -14.95 23.34 3.68
CA TYR A 289 -14.15 24.04 4.67
C TYR A 289 -14.31 25.57 4.63
N LYS A 290 -15.18 26.07 3.75
CA LYS A 290 -15.44 27.51 3.66
C LYS A 290 -15.87 28.07 5.01
N GLY A 291 -15.19 29.10 5.49
CA GLY A 291 -15.47 29.77 6.75
C GLY A 291 -14.95 29.08 8.02
N GLN A 292 -14.39 27.86 7.89
CA GLN A 292 -13.92 27.12 9.07
C GLN A 292 -12.57 27.58 9.62
N PHE A 293 -11.84 28.38 8.87
CA PHE A 293 -10.50 28.88 9.21
C PHE A 293 -10.39 30.40 9.25
N ASP A 294 -11.53 31.12 9.17
CA ASP A 294 -11.57 32.58 9.12
C ASP A 294 -11.05 33.23 10.43
N GLU A 295 -11.05 32.50 11.53
CA GLU A 295 -10.47 32.90 12.82
C GLU A 295 -8.92 32.94 12.83
N GLY A 296 -8.29 32.38 11.79
CA GLY A 296 -6.85 32.36 11.59
C GLY A 296 -6.08 31.33 12.41
N TRP A 297 -4.79 31.23 12.09
CA TRP A 297 -3.93 30.20 12.67
C TRP A 297 -3.58 30.40 14.14
N ASP A 298 -3.60 31.63 14.67
CA ASP A 298 -3.30 31.89 16.07
C ASP A 298 -4.38 31.25 16.97
N VAL A 299 -5.66 31.51 16.66
CA VAL A 299 -6.81 30.92 17.36
C VAL A 299 -6.90 29.41 17.11
N LEU A 300 -6.67 28.97 15.86
CA LEU A 300 -6.66 27.55 15.51
C LEU A 300 -5.63 26.76 16.33
N ARG A 301 -4.41 27.28 16.50
CA ARG A 301 -3.37 26.63 17.30
C ARG A 301 -3.81 26.43 18.75
N GLU A 302 -4.39 27.44 19.36
CA GLU A 302 -4.88 27.36 20.72
C GLU A 302 -6.03 26.36 20.86
N ARG A 303 -7.01 26.40 19.96
CA ARG A 303 -8.10 25.44 19.92
C ARG A 303 -7.59 23.99 19.76
N ASN A 304 -6.63 23.78 18.87
CA ASN A 304 -6.05 22.45 18.69
C ASN A 304 -5.35 21.95 19.95
N LEU A 305 -4.60 22.80 20.67
CA LEU A 305 -3.99 22.43 21.94
C LEU A 305 -5.03 22.04 22.99
N GLN A 306 -6.11 22.82 23.12
CA GLN A 306 -7.21 22.50 24.05
C GLN A 306 -7.88 21.17 23.70
N ASN A 307 -8.11 20.91 22.42
CA ASN A 307 -8.62 19.62 21.95
C ASN A 307 -7.69 18.45 22.25
N GLN A 308 -6.39 18.65 22.09
CA GLN A 308 -5.38 17.64 22.39
C GLN A 308 -5.31 17.31 23.89
N ILE A 309 -5.37 18.33 24.77
CA ILE A 309 -5.44 18.14 26.21
C ILE A 309 -6.70 17.37 26.58
N LYS A 310 -7.86 17.82 26.08
CA LYS A 310 -9.17 17.17 26.33
C LYS A 310 -9.20 15.71 25.87
N ALA A 311 -8.54 15.40 24.77
CA ALA A 311 -8.45 14.05 24.21
C ALA A 311 -7.33 13.18 24.85
N GLY A 312 -6.60 13.70 25.84
CA GLY A 312 -5.48 13.01 26.51
C GLY A 312 -4.28 12.75 25.57
N ILE A 313 -4.14 13.51 24.49
CA ILE A 313 -3.05 13.35 23.52
C ILE A 313 -1.78 13.99 24.05
N VAL A 314 -1.91 15.14 24.69
CA VAL A 314 -0.84 15.82 25.43
C VAL A 314 -1.24 15.98 26.91
N PRO A 315 -0.29 16.05 27.83
CA PRO A 315 -0.57 16.20 29.26
C PRO A 315 -1.34 17.50 29.56
N GLU A 316 -2.14 17.46 30.61
CA GLU A 316 -2.73 18.67 31.20
C GLU A 316 -1.60 19.64 31.61
N GLY A 317 -1.81 20.94 31.40
CA GLY A 317 -0.80 21.97 31.68
C GLY A 317 0.29 22.13 30.59
N THR A 318 0.20 21.38 29.48
CA THR A 318 1.09 21.59 28.34
C THR A 318 1.00 23.04 27.85
N GLN A 319 2.15 23.73 27.76
CA GLN A 319 2.24 25.09 27.24
C GLN A 319 2.43 25.07 25.73
N MET A 320 1.71 25.95 25.03
CA MET A 320 1.90 26.13 23.61
C MET A 320 3.27 26.78 23.33
N ALA A 321 4.03 26.23 22.39
CA ALA A 321 5.29 26.84 21.97
C ALA A 321 5.04 28.24 21.34
N LYS A 322 5.99 29.16 21.54
CA LYS A 322 5.96 30.46 20.84
C LYS A 322 5.89 30.23 19.33
N ALA A 323 5.05 31.01 18.63
CA ALA A 323 5.06 31.02 17.17
C ALA A 323 6.43 31.53 16.66
N PRO A 324 6.97 30.95 15.58
CA PRO A 324 8.16 31.49 14.94
C PRO A 324 7.97 32.95 14.53
N ASP A 325 8.97 33.79 14.75
CA ASP A 325 8.90 35.22 14.40
C ASP A 325 8.78 35.46 12.87
N SER A 326 9.11 34.43 12.07
CA SER A 326 8.94 34.44 10.59
C SER A 326 7.48 34.29 10.13
N ILE A 327 6.58 33.86 11.02
CA ILE A 327 5.16 33.73 10.70
C ILE A 327 4.43 34.96 11.26
N PRO A 328 3.87 35.84 10.40
CA PRO A 328 3.15 37.01 10.86
C PRO A 328 1.90 36.59 11.64
N LYS A 329 1.43 37.46 12.53
CA LYS A 329 0.14 37.23 13.16
C LYS A 329 -0.98 37.34 12.16
N TRP A 330 -2.02 36.53 12.31
CA TRP A 330 -3.17 36.54 11.41
C TRP A 330 -3.77 37.93 11.22
N ASP A 331 -4.02 38.62 12.32
CA ASP A 331 -4.64 39.97 12.31
C ASP A 331 -3.76 41.06 11.68
N SER A 332 -2.49 40.77 11.41
CA SER A 332 -1.58 41.70 10.72
C SER A 332 -1.60 41.56 9.20
N LEU A 333 -2.34 40.58 8.67
CA LEU A 333 -2.46 40.34 7.24
C LEU A 333 -3.49 41.29 6.59
N THR A 334 -3.30 41.55 5.29
CA THR A 334 -4.31 42.26 4.48
C THR A 334 -5.54 41.35 4.24
N PRO A 335 -6.71 41.93 3.94
CA PRO A 335 -7.92 41.15 3.63
C PRO A 335 -7.83 40.26 2.40
N GLN A 336 -6.76 40.37 1.63
CA GLN A 336 -6.47 39.49 0.48
C GLN A 336 -5.65 38.28 0.97
#